data_8b9ebfff0f503d4cb82ecb71880d68c0
#
_entry.id   8b9ebfff0f503d4cb82ecb71880d68c0
#
_cell.length_a   1.000
_cell.length_b   1.000
_cell.length_c   1.000
_cell.angle_alpha   90.00
_cell.angle_beta   90.00
_cell.angle_gamma   90.00
#
_symmetry.space_group_name_H-M   'P 1'
#
loop_
_entity.id
_entity.type
_entity.pdbx_description
1 polymer ?
#
loop_
_entity_poly.entity_id
_entity_poly.type
_entity_poly.pdbx_seq_one_letter_code
_entity_poly.pdbx_strand_id
1 'polypeptide(L)'
;WNLLNQLRQNRNTGRSARMLFEVLGDMWVINRNPYLQEDLFNNKRRWTLLIEALYSRLNLIKNRSKNNEKVDVLLEKADIAVSDFQTYLNDFNQNKKLIKKALLKITHNNNIRFDALSRSSHSTDATDWRVEYPAVVITPDTEKEVAKIVNTCIKLGLTIIPRGGGTGYTGGVIPLSTHTAVINTEKINHIGSINHDGDMHSVNVGAGVINKRVSELASSNNLIFAVDPTSQDACTIGGNISMNAGGKKALRWGTTIDNLLSWKMVMPDGNWLQVRRLNHNLDKIQLLESVTFQLDYLSSNTKSIVKTETLNIKTDKLRKVGLGKDVTNKFLNGLPGIQKEGCDGIITSAEFILHKPLECINTLCLEFFGHDLDKAVSAIVAIKDSIQENSDVDLIGMEHLDARYIKAVNYTT
;
A
#
# COMPACT_ATOMS: atom_id res chain seq x y z
N TRP A 1 -23.32 -2.35 25.68
CA TRP A 1 -23.33 -3.79 25.44
C TRP A 1 -23.56 -4.62 26.71
N ASN A 2 -22.84 -4.37 27.78
CA ASN A 2 -23.01 -5.12 29.05
C ASN A 2 -24.45 -5.04 29.61
N LEU A 3 -25.03 -3.84 29.65
CA LEU A 3 -26.40 -3.65 30.09
C LEU A 3 -27.41 -4.36 29.17
N LEU A 4 -27.20 -4.33 27.88
CA LEU A 4 -28.05 -5.01 26.91
C LEU A 4 -27.98 -6.54 27.05
N ASN A 5 -26.80 -7.12 27.29
CA ASN A 5 -26.64 -8.54 27.58
C ASN A 5 -27.36 -8.96 28.89
N GLN A 6 -27.29 -8.15 29.94
CA GLN A 6 -28.03 -8.41 31.22
C GLN A 6 -29.55 -8.44 30.98
N LEU A 7 -30.08 -7.46 30.24
CA LEU A 7 -31.49 -7.39 29.91
C LEU A 7 -31.99 -8.54 29.01
N ARG A 8 -31.12 -9.06 28.13
CA ARG A 8 -31.41 -10.20 27.26
C ARG A 8 -31.70 -11.50 28.01
N GLN A 9 -31.05 -11.69 29.18
CA GLN A 9 -31.22 -12.89 30.01
C GLN A 9 -32.49 -12.85 30.86
N ASN A 10 -33.09 -11.67 31.03
CA ASN A 10 -34.30 -11.51 31.83
C ASN A 10 -35.56 -11.84 30.99
N ARG A 11 -36.46 -12.68 31.50
CA ARG A 11 -37.72 -13.06 30.85
C ARG A 11 -38.60 -11.87 30.46
N ASN A 12 -38.69 -10.85 31.31
CA ASN A 12 -39.55 -9.68 31.11
C ASN A 12 -39.00 -8.70 30.07
N THR A 13 -37.69 -8.60 29.94
CA THR A 13 -37.00 -7.63 29.04
C THR A 13 -36.35 -8.30 27.84
N GLY A 14 -36.24 -9.64 27.80
CA GLY A 14 -35.47 -10.38 26.79
C GLY A 14 -35.95 -10.14 25.35
N ARG A 15 -37.26 -9.94 25.13
CA ARG A 15 -37.79 -9.64 23.77
C ARG A 15 -37.40 -8.23 23.32
N SER A 16 -37.52 -7.24 24.16
CA SER A 16 -37.11 -5.86 23.88
C SER A 16 -35.58 -5.76 23.64
N ALA A 17 -34.82 -6.45 24.51
CA ALA A 17 -33.36 -6.51 24.33
C ALA A 17 -32.97 -7.18 23.00
N ARG A 18 -33.65 -8.24 22.56
CA ARG A 18 -33.41 -8.87 21.26
C ARG A 18 -33.70 -7.93 20.10
N MET A 19 -34.83 -7.21 20.12
CA MET A 19 -35.17 -6.21 19.12
C MET A 19 -34.12 -5.09 19.04
N LEU A 20 -33.57 -4.67 20.19
CA LEU A 20 -32.49 -3.68 20.23
C LEU A 20 -31.21 -4.23 19.59
N PHE A 21 -30.85 -5.48 19.84
CA PHE A 21 -29.75 -6.14 19.17
C PHE A 21 -29.93 -6.18 17.64
N GLU A 22 -31.15 -6.41 17.18
CA GLU A 22 -31.47 -6.40 15.74
C GLU A 22 -31.29 -5.00 15.15
N VAL A 23 -31.75 -3.94 15.81
CA VAL A 23 -31.58 -2.55 15.36
C VAL A 23 -30.09 -2.20 15.23
N LEU A 24 -29.32 -2.46 16.30
CA LEU A 24 -27.89 -2.17 16.30
C LEU A 24 -27.11 -3.07 15.32
N GLY A 25 -27.54 -4.33 15.18
CA GLY A 25 -26.95 -5.29 14.27
C GLY A 25 -27.14 -4.90 12.80
N ASP A 26 -28.36 -4.48 12.42
CA ASP A 26 -28.65 -4.02 11.06
C ASP A 26 -27.77 -2.82 10.68
N MET A 27 -27.65 -1.82 11.57
CA MET A 27 -26.75 -0.69 11.34
C MET A 27 -25.29 -1.10 11.24
N TRP A 28 -24.83 -2.01 12.10
CA TRP A 28 -23.46 -2.50 12.09
C TRP A 28 -23.14 -3.23 10.79
N VAL A 29 -24.04 -4.09 10.29
CA VAL A 29 -23.88 -4.80 9.03
C VAL A 29 -23.80 -3.83 7.86
N ILE A 30 -24.67 -2.82 7.81
CA ILE A 30 -24.69 -1.82 6.73
C ILE A 30 -23.41 -0.99 6.75
N ASN A 31 -22.97 -0.54 7.94
CA ASN A 31 -21.73 0.24 8.06
C ASN A 31 -20.47 -0.52 7.60
N ARG A 32 -20.51 -1.85 7.67
CA ARG A 32 -19.41 -2.71 7.26
C ARG A 32 -19.59 -3.40 5.91
N ASN A 33 -20.62 -3.03 5.16
CA ASN A 33 -20.89 -3.61 3.85
C ASN A 33 -21.10 -2.52 2.79
N PRO A 34 -20.08 -2.20 1.99
CA PRO A 34 -20.18 -1.19 0.93
C PRO A 34 -21.27 -1.46 -0.10
N TYR A 35 -21.59 -2.73 -0.36
CA TYR A 35 -22.65 -3.09 -1.31
C TYR A 35 -24.04 -2.72 -0.79
N LEU A 36 -24.31 -2.92 0.50
CA LEU A 36 -25.54 -2.47 1.13
C LEU A 36 -25.62 -0.94 1.17
N GLN A 37 -24.50 -0.28 1.46
CA GLN A 37 -24.42 1.19 1.41
C GLN A 37 -24.72 1.70 0.01
N GLU A 38 -24.12 1.12 -1.03
CA GLU A 38 -24.33 1.51 -2.42
C GLU A 38 -25.79 1.35 -2.86
N ASP A 39 -26.44 0.24 -2.49
CA ASP A 39 -27.86 0.01 -2.77
C ASP A 39 -28.73 1.08 -2.09
N LEU A 40 -28.49 1.40 -0.84
CA LEU A 40 -29.20 2.44 -0.10
C LEU A 40 -28.98 3.84 -0.70
N PHE A 41 -27.76 4.17 -1.15
CA PHE A 41 -27.46 5.44 -1.78
C PHE A 41 -28.14 5.61 -3.13
N ASN A 42 -28.31 4.53 -3.86
CA ASN A 42 -28.94 4.53 -5.17
C ASN A 42 -30.48 4.39 -5.11
N ASN A 43 -31.04 4.00 -3.96
CA ASN A 43 -32.46 3.76 -3.79
C ASN A 43 -33.05 4.51 -2.59
N LYS A 44 -33.51 5.75 -2.85
CA LYS A 44 -34.10 6.59 -1.80
C LYS A 44 -35.28 5.95 -1.07
N ARG A 45 -36.11 5.14 -1.76
CA ARG A 45 -37.23 4.45 -1.13
C ARG A 45 -36.77 3.42 -0.11
N ARG A 46 -35.76 2.58 -0.46
CA ARG A 46 -35.17 1.61 0.48
C ARG A 46 -34.56 2.29 1.68
N TRP A 47 -33.86 3.38 1.44
CA TRP A 47 -33.31 4.24 2.49
C TRP A 47 -34.38 4.68 3.48
N THR A 48 -35.45 5.31 3.01
CA THR A 48 -36.55 5.81 3.85
C THR A 48 -37.19 4.66 4.62
N LEU A 49 -37.50 3.55 3.96
CA LEU A 49 -38.08 2.36 4.62
C LEU A 49 -37.18 1.76 5.71
N LEU A 50 -35.85 1.75 5.48
CA LEU A 50 -34.90 1.29 6.49
C LEU A 50 -34.97 2.16 7.75
N ILE A 51 -34.85 3.48 7.61
CA ILE A 51 -34.88 4.40 8.74
C ILE A 51 -36.23 4.33 9.48
N GLU A 52 -37.34 4.31 8.75
CA GLU A 52 -38.66 4.12 9.34
C GLU A 52 -38.78 2.80 10.12
N ALA A 53 -38.23 1.71 9.59
CA ALA A 53 -38.25 0.41 10.26
C ALA A 53 -37.40 0.41 11.54
N LEU A 54 -36.24 1.07 11.56
CA LEU A 54 -35.40 1.20 12.74
C LEU A 54 -36.15 1.98 13.84
N TYR A 55 -36.69 3.15 13.53
CA TYR A 55 -37.48 3.94 14.48
C TYR A 55 -38.77 3.24 14.93
N SER A 56 -39.46 2.52 14.04
CA SER A 56 -40.64 1.74 14.38
C SER A 56 -40.30 0.67 15.44
N ARG A 57 -39.18 -0.05 15.28
CA ARG A 57 -38.71 -1.02 16.29
C ARG A 57 -38.40 -0.35 17.63
N LEU A 58 -37.72 0.82 17.65
CA LEU A 58 -37.47 1.56 18.88
C LEU A 58 -38.77 1.97 19.57
N ASN A 59 -39.77 2.45 18.84
CA ASN A 59 -41.07 2.80 19.36
C ASN A 59 -41.83 1.61 19.94
N LEU A 60 -41.75 0.44 19.29
CA LEU A 60 -42.32 -0.80 19.83
C LEU A 60 -41.67 -1.22 21.16
N ILE A 61 -40.35 -1.03 21.27
CA ILE A 61 -39.65 -1.30 22.54
C ILE A 61 -40.09 -0.31 23.60
N LYS A 62 -40.19 0.99 23.30
CA LYS A 62 -40.64 2.03 24.20
C LYS A 62 -42.03 1.74 24.76
N ASN A 63 -42.97 1.40 23.91
CA ASN A 63 -44.35 1.05 24.31
C ASN A 63 -44.43 -0.19 25.22
N ARG A 64 -43.40 -1.06 25.19
CA ARG A 64 -43.32 -2.28 26.00
C ARG A 64 -42.47 -2.12 27.25
N SER A 65 -41.72 -1.05 27.40
CA SER A 65 -40.75 -0.87 28.51
C SER A 65 -41.41 -0.75 29.88
N LYS A 66 -42.67 -0.33 29.93
CA LYS A 66 -43.45 -0.14 31.17
C LYS A 66 -42.66 0.63 32.25
N ASN A 67 -42.03 1.72 31.86
CA ASN A 67 -41.20 2.60 32.70
C ASN A 67 -40.00 1.88 33.39
N ASN A 68 -39.35 0.98 32.66
CA ASN A 68 -38.11 0.35 33.11
C ASN A 68 -36.92 1.26 32.79
N GLU A 69 -36.37 1.94 33.82
CA GLU A 69 -35.26 2.90 33.67
C GLU A 69 -34.07 2.37 32.86
N LYS A 70 -33.71 1.08 33.02
CA LYS A 70 -32.60 0.47 32.26
C LYS A 70 -32.90 0.34 30.77
N VAL A 71 -34.17 0.09 30.45
CA VAL A 71 -34.61 0.02 29.03
C VAL A 71 -34.66 1.43 28.45
N ASP A 72 -35.11 2.41 29.20
CA ASP A 72 -35.22 3.79 28.74
C ASP A 72 -33.84 4.40 28.45
N VAL A 73 -32.83 4.17 29.30
CA VAL A 73 -31.44 4.57 29.04
C VAL A 73 -30.87 3.93 27.78
N LEU A 74 -31.20 2.66 27.51
CA LEU A 74 -30.74 1.99 26.28
C LEU A 74 -31.48 2.48 25.03
N LEU A 75 -32.77 2.80 25.16
CA LEU A 75 -33.54 3.39 24.05
C LEU A 75 -33.03 4.76 23.69
N GLU A 76 -32.72 5.62 24.63
CA GLU A 76 -32.09 6.92 24.34
C GLU A 76 -30.78 6.78 23.55
N LYS A 77 -29.90 5.90 24.01
CA LYS A 77 -28.64 5.63 23.32
C LYS A 77 -28.85 5.01 21.92
N ALA A 78 -29.85 4.17 21.74
CA ALA A 78 -30.18 3.57 20.48
C ALA A 78 -30.79 4.59 19.51
N ASP A 79 -31.60 5.51 20.01
CA ASP A 79 -32.20 6.60 19.23
C ASP A 79 -31.11 7.54 18.69
N ILE A 80 -30.14 7.92 19.55
CA ILE A 80 -28.94 8.66 19.15
C ILE A 80 -28.16 7.87 18.08
N ALA A 81 -27.92 6.58 18.28
CA ALA A 81 -27.17 5.76 17.32
C ALA A 81 -27.87 5.65 15.95
N VAL A 82 -29.22 5.58 15.90
CA VAL A 82 -29.99 5.60 14.64
C VAL A 82 -29.91 6.97 13.99
N SER A 83 -29.98 8.05 14.76
CA SER A 83 -29.82 9.41 14.27
C SER A 83 -28.43 9.66 13.68
N ASP A 84 -27.38 9.24 14.39
CA ASP A 84 -26.00 9.34 13.94
C ASP A 84 -25.77 8.52 12.64
N PHE A 85 -26.34 7.30 12.58
CA PHE A 85 -26.31 6.47 11.40
C PHE A 85 -26.99 7.13 10.19
N GLN A 86 -28.15 7.73 10.40
CA GLN A 86 -28.87 8.48 9.38
C GLN A 86 -28.04 9.68 8.88
N THR A 87 -27.45 10.43 9.79
CA THR A 87 -26.59 11.57 9.50
C THR A 87 -25.36 11.15 8.73
N TYR A 88 -24.65 10.12 9.17
CA TYR A 88 -23.46 9.57 8.51
C TYR A 88 -23.74 9.22 7.03
N LEU A 89 -24.83 8.53 6.76
CA LEU A 89 -25.16 8.13 5.39
C LEU A 89 -25.59 9.33 4.52
N ASN A 90 -26.27 10.33 5.08
CA ASN A 90 -26.60 11.58 4.37
C ASN A 90 -25.33 12.37 4.03
N ASP A 91 -24.42 12.50 5.00
CA ASP A 91 -23.15 13.21 4.84
C ASP A 91 -22.27 12.53 3.81
N PHE A 92 -22.21 11.19 3.82
CA PHE A 92 -21.49 10.44 2.81
C PHE A 92 -21.99 10.78 1.38
N ASN A 93 -23.31 10.83 1.18
CA ASN A 93 -23.90 11.17 -0.11
C ASN A 93 -23.60 12.61 -0.55
N GLN A 94 -23.61 13.56 0.37
CA GLN A 94 -23.27 14.96 0.09
C GLN A 94 -21.78 15.08 -0.23
N ASN A 95 -20.91 14.48 0.56
CA ASN A 95 -19.47 14.45 0.36
C ASN A 95 -19.09 13.80 -0.97
N LYS A 96 -19.73 12.67 -1.33
CA LYS A 96 -19.57 12.03 -2.64
C LYS A 96 -19.79 13.02 -3.79
N LYS A 97 -20.86 13.85 -3.73
CA LYS A 97 -21.15 14.85 -4.77
C LYS A 97 -20.09 15.95 -4.81
N LEU A 98 -19.65 16.43 -3.65
CA LEU A 98 -18.60 17.45 -3.54
C LEU A 98 -17.27 16.96 -4.08
N ILE A 99 -16.83 15.77 -3.64
CA ILE A 99 -15.59 15.12 -4.09
C ILE A 99 -15.65 14.92 -5.61
N LYS A 100 -16.73 14.34 -6.12
CA LYS A 100 -16.91 14.10 -7.56
C LYS A 100 -16.83 15.39 -8.37
N LYS A 101 -17.55 16.43 -7.95
CA LYS A 101 -17.56 17.74 -8.63
C LYS A 101 -16.17 18.39 -8.66
N ALA A 102 -15.41 18.26 -7.60
CA ALA A 102 -14.06 18.82 -7.52
C ALA A 102 -13.06 18.04 -8.41
N LEU A 103 -13.10 16.72 -8.38
CA LEU A 103 -12.17 15.86 -9.11
C LEU A 103 -12.46 15.81 -10.63
N LEU A 104 -13.72 15.97 -11.06
CA LEU A 104 -14.08 16.05 -12.49
C LEU A 104 -13.43 17.22 -13.24
N LYS A 105 -12.90 18.21 -12.52
CA LYS A 105 -12.11 19.30 -13.12
C LYS A 105 -10.68 18.90 -13.46
N ILE A 106 -10.25 17.72 -13.03
CA ILE A 106 -8.85 17.28 -13.06
C ILE A 106 -8.72 15.99 -13.86
N THR A 107 -9.62 15.04 -13.67
CA THR A 107 -9.57 13.72 -14.26
C THR A 107 -10.93 13.26 -14.76
N HIS A 108 -10.97 12.18 -15.53
CA HIS A 108 -12.20 11.63 -16.11
C HIS A 108 -13.10 10.98 -15.06
N ASN A 109 -14.41 10.94 -15.35
CA ASN A 109 -15.42 10.35 -14.46
C ASN A 109 -15.10 8.88 -14.08
N ASN A 110 -14.57 8.11 -15.03
CA ASN A 110 -14.24 6.69 -14.81
C ASN A 110 -13.05 6.48 -13.87
N ASN A 111 -12.29 7.54 -13.59
CA ASN A 111 -11.16 7.54 -12.67
C ASN A 111 -11.57 7.82 -11.23
N ILE A 112 -12.84 8.18 -11.00
CA ILE A 112 -13.36 8.58 -9.68
C ILE A 112 -14.43 7.56 -9.27
N ARG A 113 -14.06 6.58 -8.45
CA ARG A 113 -14.89 5.42 -8.13
C ARG A 113 -15.40 5.48 -6.69
N PHE A 114 -16.72 5.36 -6.53
CA PHE A 114 -17.41 5.29 -5.25
C PHE A 114 -18.18 3.98 -5.09
N ASP A 115 -18.11 3.12 -6.09
CA ASP A 115 -18.81 1.85 -6.09
C ASP A 115 -18.26 0.89 -5.04
N ALA A 116 -19.09 -0.07 -4.64
CA ALA A 116 -18.78 -1.02 -3.59
C ALA A 116 -17.57 -1.89 -3.92
N LEU A 117 -17.44 -2.34 -5.17
CA LEU A 117 -16.34 -3.19 -5.60
C LEU A 117 -14.99 -2.45 -5.46
N SER A 118 -14.91 -1.24 -5.98
CA SER A 118 -13.69 -0.43 -5.90
C SER A 118 -13.30 -0.14 -4.45
N ARG A 119 -14.27 0.23 -3.61
CA ARG A 119 -14.03 0.50 -2.18
C ARG A 119 -13.56 -0.76 -1.43
N SER A 120 -14.17 -1.91 -1.71
CA SER A 120 -13.81 -3.18 -1.07
C SER A 120 -12.43 -3.68 -1.49
N SER A 121 -12.11 -3.63 -2.78
CA SER A 121 -10.81 -4.09 -3.30
C SER A 121 -9.64 -3.20 -2.86
N HIS A 122 -9.92 -1.95 -2.45
CA HIS A 122 -8.90 -1.01 -1.97
C HIS A 122 -8.93 -0.81 -0.44
N SER A 123 -9.58 -1.70 0.30
CA SER A 123 -9.64 -1.67 1.77
C SER A 123 -8.68 -2.65 2.45
N THR A 124 -7.92 -3.42 1.70
CA THR A 124 -7.01 -4.46 2.19
C THR A 124 -5.73 -4.52 1.36
N ASP A 125 -4.70 -5.14 1.89
CA ASP A 125 -3.47 -5.52 1.19
C ASP A 125 -3.22 -7.03 1.33
N ALA A 126 -1.96 -7.48 1.33
CA ALA A 126 -1.62 -8.88 1.53
C ALA A 126 -1.67 -9.32 3.00
N THR A 127 -2.04 -8.44 3.93
CA THR A 127 -2.37 -8.79 5.31
C THR A 127 -3.84 -9.21 5.44
N ASP A 128 -4.20 -9.81 6.58
CA ASP A 128 -5.60 -10.09 6.92
C ASP A 128 -6.37 -8.86 7.42
N TRP A 129 -5.72 -7.71 7.46
CA TRP A 129 -6.28 -6.51 8.07
C TRP A 129 -7.27 -5.81 7.13
N ARG A 130 -8.38 -5.43 7.72
CA ARG A 130 -9.40 -4.56 7.12
C ARG A 130 -9.99 -3.71 8.23
N VAL A 131 -9.80 -2.40 8.15
CA VAL A 131 -10.26 -1.46 9.19
C VAL A 131 -11.46 -0.67 8.69
N GLU A 132 -11.28 0.16 7.66
CA GLU A 132 -12.34 0.96 7.09
C GLU A 132 -12.35 0.87 5.55
N TYR A 133 -13.42 1.33 4.94
CA TYR A 133 -13.53 1.47 3.49
C TYR A 133 -13.25 2.92 3.09
N PRO A 134 -12.50 3.15 2.01
CA PRO A 134 -12.23 4.51 1.56
C PRO A 134 -13.52 5.21 1.10
N ALA A 135 -13.56 6.55 1.21
CA ALA A 135 -14.63 7.36 0.65
C ALA A 135 -14.64 7.27 -0.88
N VAL A 136 -13.47 7.29 -1.48
CA VAL A 136 -13.28 7.30 -2.93
C VAL A 136 -11.98 6.60 -3.31
N VAL A 137 -12.00 5.94 -4.47
CA VAL A 137 -10.81 5.43 -5.15
C VAL A 137 -10.60 6.26 -6.41
N ILE A 138 -9.38 6.79 -6.58
CA ILE A 138 -9.02 7.68 -7.68
C ILE A 138 -7.87 7.03 -8.44
N THR A 139 -8.03 6.86 -9.75
CA THR A 139 -7.01 6.25 -10.62
C THR A 139 -6.60 7.25 -11.70
N PRO A 140 -5.61 8.13 -11.45
CA PRO A 140 -5.16 9.12 -12.42
C PRO A 140 -4.65 8.46 -13.70
N ASP A 141 -4.96 9.02 -14.87
CA ASP A 141 -4.46 8.54 -16.16
C ASP A 141 -3.00 8.95 -16.39
N THR A 142 -2.57 10.06 -15.80
CA THR A 142 -1.23 10.61 -15.98
C THR A 142 -0.63 11.11 -14.67
N GLU A 143 0.71 11.14 -14.60
CA GLU A 143 1.40 11.73 -13.46
C GLU A 143 1.03 13.21 -13.22
N LYS A 144 0.69 13.95 -14.30
CA LYS A 144 0.33 15.38 -14.21
C LYS A 144 -0.94 15.64 -13.41
N GLU A 145 -1.83 14.65 -13.33
CA GLU A 145 -3.08 14.75 -12.57
C GLU A 145 -2.82 14.58 -11.07
N VAL A 146 -1.79 13.80 -10.67
CA VAL A 146 -1.55 13.41 -9.28
C VAL A 146 -1.43 14.62 -8.36
N ALA A 147 -0.60 15.60 -8.69
CA ALA A 147 -0.41 16.79 -7.86
C ALA A 147 -1.71 17.58 -7.66
N LYS A 148 -2.53 17.71 -8.72
CA LYS A 148 -3.82 18.41 -8.64
C LYS A 148 -4.83 17.61 -7.81
N ILE A 149 -4.82 16.27 -7.92
CA ILE A 149 -5.67 15.38 -7.12
C ILE A 149 -5.29 15.49 -5.66
N VAL A 150 -3.99 15.41 -5.31
CA VAL A 150 -3.48 15.57 -3.94
C VAL A 150 -3.95 16.90 -3.35
N ASN A 151 -3.70 18.02 -4.04
CA ASN A 151 -4.13 19.35 -3.61
C ASN A 151 -5.66 19.44 -3.39
N THR A 152 -6.44 18.76 -4.24
CA THR A 152 -7.89 18.74 -4.12
C THR A 152 -8.35 17.91 -2.93
N CYS A 153 -7.74 16.75 -2.69
CA CYS A 153 -8.01 15.92 -1.52
C CYS A 153 -7.69 16.64 -0.21
N ILE A 154 -6.56 17.36 -0.16
CA ILE A 154 -6.20 18.21 1.00
C ILE A 154 -7.28 19.27 1.27
N LYS A 155 -7.71 20.00 0.24
CA LYS A 155 -8.76 21.03 0.37
C LYS A 155 -10.11 20.46 0.81
N LEU A 156 -10.37 19.20 0.53
CA LEU A 156 -11.58 18.48 0.92
C LEU A 156 -11.45 17.79 2.29
N GLY A 157 -10.30 17.91 2.97
CA GLY A 157 -10.03 17.26 4.26
C GLY A 157 -9.93 15.74 4.19
N LEU A 158 -9.61 15.18 3.02
CA LEU A 158 -9.47 13.75 2.85
C LEU A 158 -8.07 13.27 3.25
N THR A 159 -8.02 12.18 4.00
CA THR A 159 -6.77 11.43 4.20
C THR A 159 -6.37 10.75 2.91
N ILE A 160 -5.11 10.89 2.50
CA ILE A 160 -4.61 10.33 1.24
C ILE A 160 -3.82 9.06 1.51
N ILE A 161 -4.14 7.99 0.79
CA ILE A 161 -3.36 6.75 0.77
C ILE A 161 -2.95 6.47 -0.68
N PRO A 162 -1.65 6.50 -1.00
CA PRO A 162 -1.16 6.02 -2.28
C PRO A 162 -1.21 4.50 -2.35
N ARG A 163 -1.58 3.95 -3.49
CA ARG A 163 -1.66 2.51 -3.71
C ARG A 163 -1.07 2.12 -5.06
N GLY A 164 -0.22 1.09 -5.04
CA GLY A 164 0.19 0.33 -6.22
C GLY A 164 -0.54 -1.02 -6.27
N GLY A 165 0.19 -2.13 -6.35
CA GLY A 165 -0.38 -3.47 -6.37
C GLY A 165 -1.02 -3.97 -5.07
N GLY A 166 -0.77 -3.30 -3.93
CA GLY A 166 -1.29 -3.73 -2.62
C GLY A 166 -0.72 -5.04 -2.12
N THR A 167 0.49 -5.39 -2.53
CA THR A 167 1.17 -6.66 -2.19
C THR A 167 2.01 -6.60 -0.91
N GLY A 168 2.01 -5.47 -0.21
CA GLY A 168 2.77 -5.27 1.03
C GLY A 168 2.16 -5.99 2.22
N TYR A 169 2.99 -6.22 3.26
CA TYR A 169 2.62 -6.91 4.50
C TYR A 169 2.61 -5.99 5.73
N THR A 170 2.55 -4.68 5.55
CA THR A 170 2.66 -3.71 6.65
C THR A 170 1.34 -2.98 6.96
N GLY A 171 0.30 -3.20 6.16
CA GLY A 171 -0.96 -2.46 6.29
C GLY A 171 -0.89 -1.02 5.77
N GLY A 172 0.18 -0.62 5.08
CA GLY A 172 0.41 0.76 4.65
C GLY A 172 -0.61 1.31 3.66
N VAL A 173 -1.42 0.45 3.03
CA VAL A 173 -2.48 0.86 2.09
C VAL A 173 -3.89 0.64 2.62
N ILE A 174 -4.04 0.32 3.91
CA ILE A 174 -5.33 0.05 4.53
C ILE A 174 -5.93 1.36 5.07
N PRO A 175 -7.12 1.77 4.63
CA PRO A 175 -7.81 2.93 5.17
C PRO A 175 -8.14 2.74 6.65
N LEU A 176 -7.80 3.72 7.48
CA LEU A 176 -8.14 3.77 8.90
C LEU A 176 -9.34 4.68 9.19
N SER A 177 -9.83 5.40 8.18
CA SER A 177 -10.93 6.35 8.28
C SER A 177 -11.80 6.28 7.03
N THR A 178 -13.11 6.48 7.22
CA THR A 178 -14.09 6.60 6.14
C THR A 178 -13.89 7.86 5.27
N HIS A 179 -13.08 8.84 5.72
CA HIS A 179 -12.71 10.04 4.96
C HIS A 179 -11.41 9.87 4.17
N THR A 180 -11.11 8.65 3.74
CA THR A 180 -9.88 8.33 3.00
C THR A 180 -10.12 8.36 1.49
N ALA A 181 -9.24 9.02 0.75
CA ALA A 181 -9.08 8.90 -0.70
C ALA A 181 -7.89 7.95 -0.98
N VAL A 182 -8.14 6.84 -1.64
CA VAL A 182 -7.08 5.97 -2.17
C VAL A 182 -6.72 6.43 -3.57
N ILE A 183 -5.46 6.81 -3.79
CA ILE A 183 -4.94 7.17 -5.11
C ILE A 183 -4.16 5.97 -5.65
N ASN A 184 -4.77 5.27 -6.61
CA ASN A 184 -4.19 4.09 -7.25
C ASN A 184 -3.42 4.50 -8.52
N THR A 185 -2.13 4.17 -8.56
CA THR A 185 -1.22 4.56 -9.64
C THR A 185 -1.22 3.61 -10.84
N GLU A 186 -2.09 2.60 -10.89
CA GLU A 186 -2.08 1.53 -11.88
C GLU A 186 -2.05 1.98 -13.36
N LYS A 187 -2.62 3.14 -13.66
CA LYS A 187 -2.64 3.70 -15.02
C LYS A 187 -1.39 4.50 -15.39
N ILE A 188 -0.54 4.83 -14.43
CA ILE A 188 0.77 5.45 -14.68
C ILE A 188 1.75 4.33 -15.04
N ASN A 189 1.51 3.68 -16.18
CA ASN A 189 2.11 2.40 -16.53
C ASN A 189 2.98 2.45 -17.81
N HIS A 190 3.49 3.62 -18.16
CA HIS A 190 4.41 3.78 -19.27
C HIS A 190 5.77 3.13 -18.98
N ILE A 191 6.37 2.53 -19.98
CA ILE A 191 7.74 2.05 -19.95
C ILE A 191 8.48 2.72 -21.11
N GLY A 192 9.58 3.42 -20.80
CA GLY A 192 10.43 4.06 -21.80
C GLY A 192 11.30 3.06 -22.54
N SER A 193 11.98 3.53 -23.58
CA SER A 193 13.06 2.78 -24.21
C SER A 193 14.25 2.66 -23.27
N ILE A 194 15.04 1.61 -23.47
CA ILE A 194 16.31 1.46 -22.73
C ILE A 194 17.28 2.53 -23.25
N ASN A 195 17.84 3.27 -22.33
CA ASN A 195 18.91 4.21 -22.60
C ASN A 195 20.27 3.50 -22.40
N HIS A 196 21.18 3.73 -23.31
CA HIS A 196 22.53 3.18 -23.31
C HIS A 196 23.52 4.35 -23.23
N ASP A 197 24.22 4.47 -22.12
CA ASP A 197 25.26 5.50 -21.91
C ASP A 197 26.55 4.79 -21.46
N GLY A 198 27.39 4.45 -22.43
CA GLY A 198 28.57 3.62 -22.19
C GLY A 198 28.20 2.26 -21.60
N ASP A 199 28.74 1.98 -20.42
CA ASP A 199 28.44 0.74 -19.68
C ASP A 199 27.15 0.82 -18.86
N MET A 200 26.57 1.99 -18.72
CA MET A 200 25.33 2.19 -17.98
C MET A 200 24.14 2.00 -18.91
N HIS A 201 23.25 1.11 -18.52
CA HIS A 201 21.95 0.90 -19.14
C HIS A 201 20.86 1.29 -18.18
N SER A 202 19.88 2.07 -18.63
CA SER A 202 18.79 2.50 -17.77
C SER A 202 17.44 2.47 -18.48
N VAL A 203 16.36 2.45 -17.68
CA VAL A 203 14.99 2.53 -18.17
C VAL A 203 14.16 3.45 -17.29
N ASN A 204 13.40 4.36 -17.92
CA ASN A 204 12.42 5.20 -17.23
C ASN A 204 11.06 4.49 -17.23
N VAL A 205 10.43 4.43 -16.07
CA VAL A 205 9.18 3.69 -15.85
C VAL A 205 8.21 4.45 -14.96
N GLY A 206 6.93 4.35 -15.27
CA GLY A 206 5.85 4.86 -14.43
C GLY A 206 5.64 4.04 -13.16
N ALA A 207 5.14 4.68 -12.12
CA ALA A 207 4.96 4.05 -10.82
C ALA A 207 3.97 2.87 -10.80
N GLY A 208 3.02 2.85 -11.73
CA GLY A 208 2.01 1.78 -11.87
C GLY A 208 2.47 0.58 -12.70
N VAL A 209 3.67 0.61 -13.27
CA VAL A 209 4.21 -0.52 -14.03
C VAL A 209 4.38 -1.73 -13.13
N ILE A 210 3.88 -2.88 -13.57
CA ILE A 210 4.09 -4.16 -12.89
C ILE A 210 5.56 -4.56 -13.03
N ASN A 211 6.19 -4.95 -11.94
CA ASN A 211 7.62 -5.26 -11.85
C ASN A 211 8.08 -6.24 -12.93
N LYS A 212 7.32 -7.31 -13.15
CA LYS A 212 7.61 -8.34 -14.16
C LYS A 212 7.77 -7.77 -15.58
N ARG A 213 6.97 -6.77 -15.96
CA ARG A 213 7.05 -6.15 -17.28
C ARG A 213 8.39 -5.46 -17.53
N VAL A 214 8.99 -4.88 -16.48
CA VAL A 214 10.34 -4.30 -16.56
C VAL A 214 11.39 -5.41 -16.72
N SER A 215 11.23 -6.51 -15.95
CA SER A 215 12.10 -7.68 -16.08
C SER A 215 12.04 -8.31 -17.48
N GLU A 216 10.84 -8.41 -18.07
CA GLU A 216 10.63 -8.93 -19.43
C GLU A 216 11.30 -8.03 -20.49
N LEU A 217 11.13 -6.70 -20.35
CA LEU A 217 11.81 -5.74 -21.23
C LEU A 217 13.33 -5.87 -21.12
N ALA A 218 13.88 -5.93 -19.90
CA ALA A 218 15.30 -6.10 -19.69
C ALA A 218 15.81 -7.40 -20.35
N SER A 219 15.14 -8.52 -20.07
CA SER A 219 15.51 -9.83 -20.61
C SER A 219 15.46 -9.89 -22.14
N SER A 220 14.48 -9.27 -22.77
CA SER A 220 14.37 -9.21 -24.24
C SER A 220 15.48 -8.38 -24.90
N ASN A 221 16.20 -7.56 -24.10
CA ASN A 221 17.35 -6.77 -24.52
C ASN A 221 18.68 -7.32 -23.98
N ASN A 222 18.70 -8.58 -23.54
CA ASN A 222 19.86 -9.22 -22.92
C ASN A 222 20.43 -8.44 -21.73
N LEU A 223 19.54 -7.95 -20.87
CA LEU A 223 19.85 -7.21 -19.64
C LEU A 223 19.09 -7.81 -18.45
N ILE A 224 19.49 -7.46 -17.25
CA ILE A 224 18.88 -7.89 -16.00
C ILE A 224 18.29 -6.70 -15.25
N PHE A 225 17.01 -6.80 -14.91
CA PHE A 225 16.39 -5.96 -13.89
C PHE A 225 16.56 -6.65 -12.52
N ALA A 226 17.23 -5.99 -11.59
CA ALA A 226 17.68 -6.64 -10.36
C ALA A 226 16.64 -6.66 -9.23
N VAL A 227 15.60 -5.84 -9.30
CA VAL A 227 14.52 -5.81 -8.29
C VAL A 227 13.52 -6.93 -8.58
N ASP A 228 13.56 -8.01 -7.80
CA ASP A 228 12.82 -9.25 -8.06
C ASP A 228 12.06 -9.79 -6.82
N PRO A 229 11.17 -9.01 -6.19
CA PRO A 229 10.39 -9.49 -5.07
C PRO A 229 9.50 -10.67 -5.48
N THR A 230 9.17 -11.56 -4.53
CA THR A 230 8.29 -12.71 -4.76
C THR A 230 6.95 -12.30 -5.40
N SER A 231 6.47 -11.09 -5.10
CA SER A 231 5.25 -10.51 -5.66
C SER A 231 5.41 -9.85 -7.04
N GLN A 232 6.49 -10.10 -7.78
CA GLN A 232 6.82 -9.41 -9.03
C GLN A 232 5.71 -9.42 -10.10
N ASP A 233 4.82 -10.40 -10.08
CA ASP A 233 3.70 -10.52 -11.01
C ASP A 233 2.55 -9.53 -10.69
N ALA A 234 2.54 -8.92 -9.51
CA ALA A 234 1.47 -8.04 -9.03
C ALA A 234 1.96 -6.72 -8.41
N CYS A 235 3.18 -6.67 -7.88
CA CYS A 235 3.72 -5.43 -7.32
C CYS A 235 4.07 -4.42 -8.41
N THR A 236 4.03 -3.14 -8.05
CA THR A 236 4.33 -2.03 -8.95
C THR A 236 5.63 -1.33 -8.60
N ILE A 237 6.22 -0.65 -9.57
CA ILE A 237 7.47 0.11 -9.40
C ILE A 237 7.36 1.13 -8.26
N GLY A 238 6.28 1.90 -8.19
CA GLY A 238 6.07 2.84 -7.08
C GLY A 238 5.99 2.16 -5.73
N GLY A 239 5.36 0.98 -5.66
CA GLY A 239 5.33 0.13 -4.47
C GLY A 239 6.72 -0.38 -4.09
N ASN A 240 7.50 -0.84 -5.05
CA ASN A 240 8.87 -1.31 -4.82
C ASN A 240 9.76 -0.21 -4.23
N ILE A 241 9.63 1.03 -4.72
CA ILE A 241 10.36 2.19 -4.18
C ILE A 241 9.88 2.48 -2.75
N SER A 242 8.57 2.62 -2.55
CA SER A 242 7.99 2.98 -1.26
C SER A 242 8.31 1.96 -0.16
N MET A 243 8.53 0.68 -0.52
CA MET A 243 8.89 -0.40 0.39
C MET A 243 10.39 -0.72 0.39
N ASN A 244 11.17 -0.14 -0.51
CA ASN A 244 12.55 -0.54 -0.80
C ASN A 244 12.66 -2.05 -1.06
N ALA A 245 11.85 -2.55 -1.97
CA ALA A 245 11.73 -3.98 -2.24
C ALA A 245 13.05 -4.60 -2.69
N GLY A 246 13.27 -5.84 -2.27
CA GLY A 246 14.36 -6.70 -2.70
C GLY A 246 13.84 -8.11 -2.94
N GLY A 247 14.64 -8.94 -3.56
CA GLY A 247 14.34 -10.35 -3.81
C GLY A 247 15.62 -11.20 -3.71
N LYS A 248 15.67 -12.32 -4.43
CA LYS A 248 16.86 -13.19 -4.46
C LYS A 248 18.09 -12.46 -4.97
N LYS A 249 17.93 -11.74 -6.05
CA LYS A 249 19.00 -10.98 -6.71
C LYS A 249 19.56 -9.85 -5.83
N ALA A 250 18.86 -9.47 -4.76
CA ALA A 250 19.33 -8.42 -3.86
C ALA A 250 20.64 -8.81 -3.13
N LEU A 251 20.99 -10.07 -3.05
CA LEU A 251 22.28 -10.48 -2.51
C LEU A 251 23.42 -9.97 -3.37
N ARG A 252 23.30 -10.01 -4.71
CA ARG A 252 24.31 -9.52 -5.64
C ARG A 252 24.15 -8.02 -5.93
N TRP A 253 22.95 -7.56 -6.25
CA TRP A 253 22.70 -6.20 -6.77
C TRP A 253 22.00 -5.27 -5.79
N GLY A 254 21.77 -5.68 -4.56
CA GLY A 254 21.09 -4.86 -3.56
C GLY A 254 19.57 -4.79 -3.75
N THR A 255 18.96 -3.87 -3.04
CA THR A 255 17.52 -3.60 -3.05
C THR A 255 17.16 -2.49 -4.04
N THR A 256 15.92 -2.03 -4.04
CA THR A 256 15.45 -0.98 -4.93
C THR A 256 16.32 0.28 -4.89
N ILE A 257 16.74 0.75 -3.71
CA ILE A 257 17.58 1.95 -3.57
C ILE A 257 18.93 1.83 -4.27
N ASP A 258 19.49 0.62 -4.31
CA ASP A 258 20.78 0.36 -4.95
C ASP A 258 20.69 0.51 -6.46
N ASN A 259 19.52 0.26 -7.04
CA ASN A 259 19.26 0.19 -8.48
C ASN A 259 18.58 1.45 -9.05
N LEU A 260 18.29 2.46 -8.22
CA LEU A 260 17.65 3.70 -8.64
C LEU A 260 18.69 4.77 -9.06
N LEU A 261 18.51 5.31 -10.27
CA LEU A 261 19.17 6.54 -10.73
C LEU A 261 18.41 7.78 -10.29
N SER A 262 17.08 7.75 -10.46
CA SER A 262 16.23 8.87 -10.08
C SER A 262 14.80 8.42 -9.85
N TRP A 263 14.05 9.25 -9.11
CA TRP A 263 12.60 9.11 -8.99
C TRP A 263 11.93 10.45 -8.82
N LYS A 264 10.67 10.48 -9.16
CA LYS A 264 9.83 11.65 -9.08
C LYS A 264 8.60 11.35 -8.23
N MET A 265 8.23 12.29 -7.39
CA MET A 265 7.10 12.13 -6.49
C MET A 265 6.33 13.43 -6.30
N VAL A 266 5.08 13.30 -5.89
CA VAL A 266 4.26 14.38 -5.38
C VAL A 266 4.28 14.33 -3.87
N MET A 267 4.71 15.42 -3.24
CA MET A 267 4.81 15.57 -1.79
C MET A 267 3.43 15.78 -1.14
N PRO A 268 3.31 15.65 0.20
CA PRO A 268 2.04 15.87 0.91
C PRO A 268 1.45 17.28 0.75
N ASP A 269 2.25 18.28 0.39
CA ASP A 269 1.81 19.65 0.08
C ASP A 269 1.34 19.83 -1.36
N GLY A 270 1.39 18.78 -2.18
CA GLY A 270 1.01 18.79 -3.59
C GLY A 270 2.07 19.37 -4.54
N ASN A 271 3.26 19.70 -4.05
CA ASN A 271 4.39 20.08 -4.89
C ASN A 271 5.15 18.85 -5.38
N TRP A 272 5.98 19.04 -6.41
CA TRP A 272 6.80 17.98 -6.97
C TRP A 272 8.18 17.94 -6.33
N LEU A 273 8.71 16.74 -6.18
CA LEU A 273 10.09 16.49 -5.84
C LEU A 273 10.68 15.52 -6.84
N GLN A 274 11.84 15.85 -7.39
CA GLN A 274 12.69 14.96 -8.18
C GLN A 274 13.95 14.68 -7.38
N VAL A 275 14.25 13.40 -7.20
CA VAL A 275 15.48 12.96 -6.53
C VAL A 275 16.37 12.23 -7.52
N ARG A 276 17.64 12.56 -7.56
CA ARG A 276 18.65 11.92 -8.42
C ARG A 276 19.83 11.47 -7.61
N ARG A 277 20.26 10.24 -7.78
CA ARG A 277 21.52 9.75 -7.22
C ARG A 277 22.67 10.25 -8.10
N LEU A 278 23.60 10.97 -7.50
CA LEU A 278 24.77 11.47 -8.21
C LEU A 278 25.88 10.41 -8.19
N ASN A 279 26.64 10.30 -9.29
CA ASN A 279 27.79 9.41 -9.43
C ASN A 279 27.47 7.95 -9.04
N HIS A 280 26.45 7.39 -9.67
CA HIS A 280 26.07 6.01 -9.41
C HIS A 280 27.22 5.05 -9.74
N ASN A 281 27.58 4.18 -8.77
CA ASN A 281 28.67 3.21 -8.90
C ASN A 281 28.29 1.93 -9.66
N LEU A 282 27.06 1.84 -10.20
CA LEU A 282 26.46 0.67 -10.87
C LEU A 282 26.45 -0.61 -10.01
N ASP A 283 26.61 -0.44 -8.70
CA ASP A 283 26.63 -1.52 -7.71
C ASP A 283 25.96 -1.07 -6.40
N LYS A 284 26.00 -1.93 -5.39
CA LYS A 284 25.40 -1.68 -4.07
C LYS A 284 25.98 -0.45 -3.39
N ILE A 285 25.11 0.31 -2.76
CA ILE A 285 25.48 1.52 -1.98
C ILE A 285 26.49 1.21 -0.88
N GLN A 286 26.38 0.05 -0.25
CA GLN A 286 27.27 -0.36 0.85
C GLN A 286 28.75 -0.52 0.47
N LEU A 287 29.06 -0.55 -0.82
CA LEU A 287 30.43 -0.58 -1.33
C LEU A 287 31.08 0.82 -1.38
N LEU A 288 30.30 1.85 -1.09
CA LEU A 288 30.76 3.23 -1.02
C LEU A 288 30.90 3.70 0.44
N GLU A 289 31.72 4.71 0.69
CA GLU A 289 31.77 5.37 1.99
C GLU A 289 30.53 6.23 2.21
N SER A 290 30.09 6.93 1.18
CA SER A 290 28.89 7.76 1.19
C SER A 290 28.21 7.81 -0.18
N VAL A 291 26.95 8.17 -0.20
CA VAL A 291 26.16 8.38 -1.42
C VAL A 291 25.53 9.77 -1.41
N THR A 292 25.49 10.40 -2.55
CA THR A 292 24.96 11.76 -2.70
C THR A 292 23.71 11.75 -3.56
N PHE A 293 22.67 12.41 -3.08
CA PHE A 293 21.42 12.65 -3.79
C PHE A 293 21.20 14.15 -4.00
N GLN A 294 20.76 14.52 -5.19
CA GLN A 294 20.24 15.84 -5.47
C GLN A 294 18.72 15.81 -5.39
N LEU A 295 18.15 16.77 -4.67
CA LEU A 295 16.73 16.96 -4.44
C LEU A 295 16.30 18.28 -5.11
N ASP A 296 15.53 18.19 -6.19
CA ASP A 296 14.98 19.33 -6.90
C ASP A 296 13.50 19.48 -6.55
N TYR A 297 13.15 20.51 -5.80
CA TYR A 297 11.77 20.86 -5.46
C TYR A 297 11.18 21.71 -6.56
N LEU A 298 10.06 21.26 -7.14
CA LEU A 298 9.42 21.93 -8.26
C LEU A 298 8.01 22.40 -7.87
N SER A 299 7.66 23.58 -8.32
CA SER A 299 6.29 24.11 -8.14
C SER A 299 5.24 23.24 -8.85
N SER A 300 4.13 22.98 -8.17
CA SER A 300 2.98 22.25 -8.73
C SER A 300 2.39 22.91 -9.98
N ASN A 301 2.47 24.24 -10.08
CA ASN A 301 1.86 25.02 -11.15
C ASN A 301 2.80 25.23 -12.35
N THR A 302 4.05 25.64 -12.10
CA THR A 302 5.00 26.04 -13.15
C THR A 302 5.98 24.96 -13.54
N LYS A 303 6.11 23.92 -12.71
CA LYS A 303 7.16 22.87 -12.82
C LYS A 303 8.59 23.45 -12.86
N SER A 304 8.76 24.71 -12.51
CA SER A 304 10.06 25.31 -12.33
C SER A 304 10.69 24.81 -11.02
N ILE A 305 12.00 24.63 -11.02
CA ILE A 305 12.75 24.31 -9.81
C ILE A 305 12.70 25.54 -8.90
N VAL A 306 12.16 25.35 -7.70
CA VAL A 306 12.05 26.39 -6.67
C VAL A 306 13.25 26.32 -5.74
N LYS A 307 13.76 25.12 -5.50
CA LYS A 307 14.88 24.87 -4.58
C LYS A 307 15.60 23.61 -5.01
N THR A 308 16.92 23.61 -4.90
CA THR A 308 17.76 22.42 -5.03
C THR A 308 18.52 22.20 -3.72
N GLU A 309 18.53 20.99 -3.24
CA GLU A 309 19.31 20.54 -2.09
C GLU A 309 20.21 19.37 -2.48
N THR A 310 21.32 19.23 -1.78
CA THR A 310 22.20 18.08 -1.89
C THR A 310 22.23 17.35 -0.56
N LEU A 311 21.87 16.07 -0.56
CA LEU A 311 21.87 15.20 0.60
C LEU A 311 23.00 14.18 0.45
N ASN A 312 24.04 14.30 1.28
CA ASN A 312 25.11 13.31 1.37
C ASN A 312 24.84 12.40 2.57
N ILE A 313 24.83 11.07 2.35
CA ILE A 313 24.51 10.07 3.37
C ILE A 313 25.64 9.09 3.47
N LYS A 314 26.21 8.93 4.67
CA LYS A 314 27.16 7.85 4.94
C LYS A 314 26.42 6.50 4.86
N THR A 315 27.09 5.50 4.29
CA THR A 315 26.45 4.20 4.03
C THR A 315 26.08 3.43 5.29
N ASP A 316 26.77 3.68 6.40
CA ASP A 316 26.43 3.14 7.74
C ASP A 316 25.05 3.64 8.24
N LYS A 317 24.57 4.80 7.72
CA LYS A 317 23.23 5.34 8.01
C LYS A 317 22.14 4.75 7.12
N LEU A 318 22.50 4.10 6.04
CA LEU A 318 21.56 3.45 5.12
C LEU A 318 21.35 1.98 5.48
N ARG A 319 22.40 1.29 5.91
CA ARG A 319 22.37 -0.13 6.21
C ARG A 319 22.74 -0.41 7.65
N LYS A 320 22.13 -1.42 8.26
CA LYS A 320 22.51 -1.93 9.56
C LYS A 320 23.57 -3.02 9.39
N VAL A 321 24.61 -2.97 10.18
CA VAL A 321 25.69 -3.95 10.16
C VAL A 321 25.18 -5.32 10.66
N GLY A 322 25.60 -6.38 10.01
CA GLY A 322 25.48 -7.76 10.51
C GLY A 322 24.20 -8.51 10.17
N LEU A 323 23.22 -7.90 9.51
CA LEU A 323 21.92 -8.52 9.26
C LEU A 323 21.61 -8.88 7.79
N GLY A 324 22.56 -8.73 6.88
CA GLY A 324 22.39 -9.16 5.49
C GLY A 324 21.72 -8.16 4.55
N LYS A 325 21.08 -8.64 3.49
CA LYS A 325 20.71 -7.87 2.31
C LYS A 325 19.64 -6.80 2.53
N ASP A 326 18.61 -7.05 3.33
CA ASP A 326 17.39 -6.24 3.37
C ASP A 326 17.34 -5.32 4.60
N VAL A 327 18.45 -5.18 5.32
CA VAL A 327 18.45 -4.41 6.55
C VAL A 327 18.85 -2.98 6.28
N THR A 328 17.88 -2.21 5.85
CA THR A 328 18.01 -0.78 5.60
C THR A 328 17.48 -0.01 6.80
N ASN A 329 18.16 1.08 7.17
CA ASN A 329 17.63 2.00 8.16
C ASN A 329 16.41 2.72 7.55
N LYS A 330 15.22 2.51 8.11
CA LYS A 330 13.97 3.08 7.57
C LYS A 330 13.98 4.61 7.47
N PHE A 331 14.69 5.30 8.35
CA PHE A 331 14.81 6.75 8.28
C PHE A 331 15.61 7.23 7.07
N LEU A 332 16.62 6.46 6.61
CA LEU A 332 17.48 6.76 5.47
C LEU A 332 18.06 8.19 5.50
N ASN A 333 18.40 8.67 6.70
CA ASN A 333 18.88 10.03 6.95
C ASN A 333 17.99 11.13 6.30
N GLY A 334 16.68 10.89 6.25
CA GLY A 334 15.70 11.83 5.68
C GLY A 334 15.52 11.77 4.17
N LEU A 335 16.10 10.77 3.48
CA LEU A 335 15.90 10.60 2.03
C LEU A 335 14.42 10.34 1.72
N PRO A 336 13.75 11.17 0.90
CA PRO A 336 12.32 11.06 0.63
C PRO A 336 11.97 9.89 -0.30
N GLY A 337 10.75 9.40 -0.18
CA GLY A 337 10.09 8.45 -1.10
C GLY A 337 10.46 7.00 -0.85
N ILE A 338 11.71 6.69 -0.58
CA ILE A 338 12.18 5.31 -0.42
C ILE A 338 11.92 4.80 0.99
N GLN A 339 11.35 3.61 1.09
CA GLN A 339 11.08 2.90 2.35
C GLN A 339 10.22 3.71 3.35
N LYS A 340 9.39 4.58 2.85
CA LYS A 340 8.46 5.42 3.62
C LYS A 340 7.00 4.91 3.55
N GLU A 341 6.76 3.81 2.86
CA GLU A 341 5.43 3.19 2.72
C GLU A 341 4.38 4.15 2.14
N GLY A 342 4.83 5.18 1.39
CA GLY A 342 3.97 6.20 0.78
C GLY A 342 3.48 7.28 1.76
N CYS A 343 3.98 7.34 3.01
CA CYS A 343 3.52 8.33 3.97
C CYS A 343 4.08 9.75 3.74
N ASP A 344 5.15 9.89 2.97
CA ASP A 344 5.81 11.16 2.64
C ASP A 344 5.54 11.66 1.21
N GLY A 345 4.70 10.95 0.44
CA GLY A 345 4.28 11.35 -0.88
C GLY A 345 3.95 10.20 -1.81
N ILE A 346 3.63 10.53 -3.06
CA ILE A 346 3.21 9.58 -4.09
C ILE A 346 4.27 9.53 -5.18
N ILE A 347 4.95 8.38 -5.31
CA ILE A 347 5.87 8.13 -6.43
C ILE A 347 5.08 8.09 -7.73
N THR A 348 5.58 8.76 -8.77
CA THR A 348 4.92 8.82 -10.08
C THR A 348 5.74 8.20 -11.20
N SER A 349 7.05 8.32 -11.16
CA SER A 349 7.97 7.71 -12.13
C SER A 349 9.34 7.51 -11.51
N ALA A 350 10.14 6.66 -12.13
CA ALA A 350 11.52 6.41 -11.71
C ALA A 350 12.37 5.94 -12.87
N GLU A 351 13.68 6.09 -12.73
CA GLU A 351 14.69 5.58 -13.62
C GLU A 351 15.55 4.56 -12.87
N PHE A 352 15.66 3.36 -13.47
CA PHE A 352 16.42 2.24 -12.92
C PHE A 352 17.60 1.91 -13.80
N ILE A 353 18.70 1.50 -13.17
CA ILE A 353 19.78 0.82 -13.91
C ILE A 353 19.36 -0.59 -14.28
N LEU A 354 19.89 -1.05 -15.40
CA LEU A 354 19.80 -2.43 -15.85
C LEU A 354 21.22 -3.00 -15.91
N HIS A 355 21.39 -4.23 -15.45
CA HIS A 355 22.70 -4.87 -15.39
C HIS A 355 22.95 -5.75 -16.59
N LYS A 356 24.22 -5.91 -16.96
CA LYS A 356 24.64 -6.89 -17.97
C LYS A 356 24.37 -8.30 -17.44
N PRO A 357 24.01 -9.26 -18.30
CA PRO A 357 23.83 -10.63 -17.89
C PRO A 357 25.18 -11.24 -17.44
N LEU A 358 25.08 -12.21 -16.56
CA LEU A 358 26.22 -13.03 -16.18
C LEU A 358 26.46 -14.09 -17.26
N GLU A 359 27.71 -14.39 -17.56
CA GLU A 359 28.08 -15.33 -18.61
C GLU A 359 27.60 -16.77 -18.32
N CYS A 360 27.65 -17.17 -17.05
CA CYS A 360 27.24 -18.48 -16.61
C CYS A 360 26.48 -18.39 -15.26
N ILE A 361 25.32 -19.02 -15.18
CA ILE A 361 24.53 -19.11 -13.95
C ILE A 361 24.25 -20.58 -13.66
N ASN A 362 24.61 -21.03 -12.44
CA ASN A 362 24.28 -22.34 -11.93
C ASN A 362 23.43 -22.23 -10.66
N THR A 363 22.50 -23.18 -10.50
CA THR A 363 21.70 -23.30 -9.30
C THR A 363 22.10 -24.59 -8.56
N LEU A 364 22.49 -24.45 -7.29
CA LEU A 364 22.75 -25.57 -6.41
C LEU A 364 21.52 -25.77 -5.52
N CYS A 365 21.03 -27.01 -5.47
CA CYS A 365 20.03 -27.44 -4.51
C CYS A 365 20.71 -28.32 -3.47
N LEU A 366 20.69 -27.90 -2.19
CA LEU A 366 21.31 -28.59 -1.10
C LEU A 366 20.24 -29.10 -0.15
N GLU A 367 20.23 -30.40 0.14
CA GLU A 367 19.28 -30.99 1.08
C GLU A 367 19.96 -31.22 2.43
N PHE A 368 19.28 -30.77 3.49
CA PHE A 368 19.71 -30.99 4.87
C PHE A 368 18.78 -32.00 5.54
N PHE A 369 19.32 -33.12 5.95
CA PHE A 369 18.57 -34.19 6.62
C PHE A 369 18.55 -33.99 8.13
N GLY A 370 17.38 -34.16 8.74
CA GLY A 370 17.15 -34.03 10.18
C GLY A 370 16.44 -32.72 10.54
N HIS A 371 16.32 -32.48 11.85
CA HIS A 371 15.57 -31.33 12.39
C HIS A 371 16.48 -30.31 13.11
N ASP A 372 17.79 -30.46 13.00
CA ASP A 372 18.77 -29.58 13.66
C ASP A 372 19.05 -28.35 12.76
N LEU A 373 18.27 -27.29 12.97
CA LEU A 373 18.40 -26.05 12.22
C LEU A 373 19.75 -25.35 12.45
N ASP A 374 20.36 -25.50 13.64
CA ASP A 374 21.63 -24.85 13.97
C ASP A 374 22.78 -25.40 13.12
N LYS A 375 22.77 -26.70 12.86
CA LYS A 375 23.74 -27.31 11.95
C LYS A 375 23.53 -26.91 10.51
N ALA A 376 22.29 -26.84 10.06
CA ALA A 376 21.97 -26.38 8.71
C ALA A 376 22.41 -24.90 8.50
N VAL A 377 22.12 -24.04 9.45
CA VAL A 377 22.52 -22.60 9.40
C VAL A 377 24.04 -22.48 9.37
N SER A 378 24.76 -23.22 10.19
CA SER A 378 26.23 -23.20 10.20
C SER A 378 26.83 -23.61 8.85
N ALA A 379 26.27 -24.63 8.20
CA ALA A 379 26.70 -25.06 6.86
C ALA A 379 26.35 -24.00 5.80
N ILE A 380 25.15 -23.40 5.85
CA ILE A 380 24.72 -22.33 4.94
C ILE A 380 25.65 -21.12 5.02
N VAL A 381 26.00 -20.71 6.24
CA VAL A 381 26.95 -19.60 6.48
C VAL A 381 28.32 -19.92 5.92
N ALA A 382 28.84 -21.11 6.19
CA ALA A 382 30.15 -21.54 5.67
C ALA A 382 30.19 -21.57 4.14
N ILE A 383 29.12 -22.06 3.48
CA ILE A 383 29.01 -22.07 2.03
C ILE A 383 28.98 -20.61 1.47
N LYS A 384 28.18 -19.76 2.09
CA LYS A 384 28.10 -18.34 1.70
C LYS A 384 29.48 -17.67 1.81
N ASP A 385 30.18 -17.86 2.93
CA ASP A 385 31.47 -17.24 3.17
C ASP A 385 32.52 -17.77 2.19
N SER A 386 32.59 -19.06 1.96
CA SER A 386 33.50 -19.69 0.98
C SER A 386 33.27 -19.20 -0.45
N ILE A 387 31.99 -18.98 -0.88
CA ILE A 387 31.68 -18.41 -2.20
C ILE A 387 32.09 -16.94 -2.28
N GLN A 388 31.84 -16.16 -1.22
CA GLN A 388 32.17 -14.74 -1.18
C GLN A 388 33.69 -14.47 -1.13
N GLU A 389 34.48 -15.40 -0.59
CA GLU A 389 35.94 -15.32 -0.60
C GLU A 389 36.56 -15.66 -1.96
N ASN A 390 35.82 -16.34 -2.82
CA ASN A 390 36.27 -16.72 -4.16
C ASN A 390 35.93 -15.60 -5.19
N SER A 391 36.95 -14.94 -5.70
CA SER A 391 36.81 -13.83 -6.66
C SER A 391 36.20 -14.22 -8.01
N ASP A 392 36.16 -15.50 -8.35
CA ASP A 392 35.72 -15.99 -9.65
C ASP A 392 34.22 -16.37 -9.67
N VAL A 393 33.54 -16.30 -8.50
CA VAL A 393 32.15 -16.71 -8.36
C VAL A 393 31.34 -15.64 -7.64
N ASP A 394 30.27 -15.18 -8.27
CA ASP A 394 29.29 -14.26 -7.68
C ASP A 394 28.09 -15.03 -7.11
N LEU A 395 27.76 -14.79 -5.85
CA LEU A 395 26.54 -15.33 -5.24
C LEU A 395 25.34 -14.41 -5.55
N ILE A 396 24.48 -14.83 -6.47
CA ILE A 396 23.32 -14.04 -6.89
C ILE A 396 22.21 -14.04 -5.86
N GLY A 397 21.92 -15.21 -5.27
CA GLY A 397 20.85 -15.39 -4.31
C GLY A 397 21.00 -16.67 -3.52
N MET A 398 20.43 -16.71 -2.33
CA MET A 398 20.38 -17.90 -1.48
C MET A 398 19.04 -17.91 -0.73
N GLU A 399 18.36 -19.05 -0.75
CA GLU A 399 17.10 -19.24 -0.04
C GLU A 399 17.12 -20.54 0.74
N HIS A 400 16.62 -20.51 1.96
CA HIS A 400 16.33 -21.70 2.75
C HIS A 400 14.83 -21.97 2.71
N LEU A 401 14.46 -23.18 2.30
CA LEU A 401 13.07 -23.65 2.25
C LEU A 401 12.87 -24.65 3.37
N ASP A 402 12.03 -24.34 4.34
CA ASP A 402 11.70 -25.30 5.41
C ASP A 402 10.73 -26.39 4.94
N ALA A 403 10.65 -27.49 5.70
CA ALA A 403 9.79 -28.63 5.36
C ALA A 403 8.29 -28.25 5.30
N ARG A 404 7.85 -27.21 6.02
CA ARG A 404 6.44 -26.74 5.99
C ARG A 404 6.16 -26.02 4.69
N TYR A 405 7.10 -25.17 4.24
CA TYR A 405 6.98 -24.48 2.96
C TYR A 405 6.95 -25.48 1.80
N ILE A 406 7.90 -26.43 1.78
CA ILE A 406 7.97 -27.50 0.76
C ILE A 406 6.63 -28.25 0.68
N LYS A 407 6.07 -28.63 1.83
CA LYS A 407 4.77 -29.30 1.89
C LYS A 407 3.62 -28.41 1.40
N ALA A 408 3.63 -27.13 1.75
CA ALA A 408 2.56 -26.18 1.39
C ALA A 408 2.49 -25.93 -0.12
N VAL A 409 3.64 -25.94 -0.81
CA VAL A 409 3.70 -25.73 -2.28
C VAL A 409 3.66 -27.04 -3.08
N ASN A 410 3.40 -28.18 -2.42
CA ASN A 410 3.40 -29.52 -3.04
C ASN A 410 4.68 -29.82 -3.83
N TYR A 411 5.80 -29.32 -3.35
CA TYR A 411 7.08 -29.65 -3.96
C TYR A 411 7.42 -31.10 -3.57
N THR A 412 7.32 -31.99 -4.52
CA THR A 412 7.78 -33.37 -4.38
C THR A 412 9.16 -33.48 -5.02
N THR A 413 10.14 -33.86 -4.23
CA THR A 413 11.46 -34.27 -4.72
C THR A 413 11.36 -35.60 -5.42
#